data_bbd60655b8c0a41367be3cf73cc8d91f
#
_entry.id   bbd60655b8c0a41367be3cf73cc8d91f
#
_cell.length_a   1.000
_cell.length_b   1.000
_cell.length_c   1.000
_cell.angle_alpha   90.00
_cell.angle_beta   90.00
_cell.angle_gamma   90.00
#
_symmetry.space_group_name_H-M   'P 1'
#
loop_
_entity.id
_entity.type
_entity.pdbx_description
1 polymer ?
#
loop_
_entity_poly.entity_id
_entity_poly.type
_entity_poly.pdbx_seq_one_letter_code
_entity_poly.pdbx_strand_id
1 'polypeptide(L)'
;MTQPMNRNAPTQGRRSAEPTEPTEPTEPVGPFGMPLSRLSRRGALGLLSAAAAGVLTGCTALPSSSGVTRSGVAASDTNALIETAPGPNEGDSAEDIVNGFLRATIAGFSDDFATAKQFLSDHAVAQWRPLATVSAYSGSTEPQVSVAANGSFTVTSGQVGVLSSLGVFTPAPEGSTYAGEFSLATNSTGQWRIVGLPQGILLPFSRLMQNFAVSSLAFLSRDRSRFVPELRWYPRSSQADSLVSGLLAGPSDWLAQGASSLIPRNAERAGRGVVVEAGTATVHLSADSDPASEDTRRLMVAQIEQSLVQISGIDHVRVLAGTVDLGAAAQLTPMAPEVGGIVGMSEGSVVRGTGARRITLASDRVLGTSDARSPSLGADGAVYALSASSLLRLPRGQNSASVILSVGDPSAGAGGLGAPMGDRHGWAWLLAEGRLTAVNGSGQRATLESSWLQDGAVTAFDLSVESERIAVRRTDGRVAVAIIIRDQDGRPTGLGPALEMPRASGAGTSGLSWCAPNAVCVLAAAGTEGGGVPEVRLVQVGGAVNTLVGVRGARSVISDRSEESLLIIDESGQTWQRRGAMWRVLTAEVTDPSFPLP
;
A
#
# COMPACT_ATOMS: atom_id res chain seq x y z
N MET A 1 -57.69 -5.45 42.02
CA MET A 1 -58.91 -5.88 41.29
C MET A 1 -58.44 -6.60 40.07
N THR A 2 -58.40 -7.85 40.17
CA THR A 2 -59.14 -8.99 39.58
C THR A 2 -58.56 -9.54 38.28
N GLN A 3 -57.86 -10.68 38.43
CA GLN A 3 -57.77 -11.76 37.43
C GLN A 3 -59.14 -12.35 37.13
N PRO A 4 -59.41 -13.21 36.12
CA PRO A 4 -58.88 -14.57 36.09
C PRO A 4 -58.59 -15.14 34.67
N MET A 5 -57.61 -16.07 34.56
CA MET A 5 -57.72 -17.54 34.41
C MET A 5 -58.63 -18.13 33.29
N ASN A 6 -58.07 -18.94 32.39
CA ASN A 6 -58.41 -20.38 32.18
C ASN A 6 -57.48 -21.02 31.08
N ARG A 7 -56.66 -21.99 31.36
CA ARG A 7 -56.67 -23.46 31.27
C ARG A 7 -57.28 -24.05 29.98
N ASN A 8 -56.42 -24.83 29.23
CA ASN A 8 -56.59 -26.29 29.07
C ASN A 8 -55.44 -26.89 28.26
N ALA A 9 -54.80 -27.90 28.84
CA ALA A 9 -54.03 -28.95 28.16
C ALA A 9 -54.95 -30.18 27.95
N PRO A 10 -54.61 -31.13 27.07
CA PRO A 10 -54.23 -32.44 27.58
C PRO A 10 -53.08 -33.17 26.81
N THR A 11 -52.26 -33.74 27.54
CA THR A 11 -51.64 -35.07 27.75
C THR A 11 -51.68 -36.14 26.64
N GLN A 12 -50.50 -36.86 26.64
CA GLN A 12 -50.22 -38.30 26.32
C GLN A 12 -49.67 -38.57 24.92
N GLY A 13 -48.50 -39.22 24.78
CA GLY A 13 -48.18 -40.59 25.04
C GLY A 13 -46.70 -40.94 24.79
N ARG A 14 -46.11 -41.53 25.78
CA ARG A 14 -44.80 -42.25 25.77
C ARG A 14 -44.88 -43.44 24.82
N ARG A 15 -43.88 -43.65 23.98
CA ARG A 15 -43.38 -44.99 23.61
C ARG A 15 -41.88 -45.02 23.60
N SER A 16 -41.36 -45.98 24.37
CA SER A 16 -39.98 -46.44 24.45
C SER A 16 -39.52 -47.07 23.14
N ALA A 17 -38.28 -46.85 22.73
CA ALA A 17 -37.62 -47.64 21.72
C ALA A 17 -36.22 -48.04 22.23
N GLU A 18 -35.96 -49.31 22.09
CA GLU A 18 -34.75 -50.06 22.47
C GLU A 18 -33.49 -49.65 21.72
N PRO A 19 -32.31 -50.01 22.23
CA PRO A 19 -31.01 -49.66 21.63
C PRO A 19 -30.64 -50.64 20.51
N THR A 20 -30.23 -50.14 19.37
CA THR A 20 -29.66 -50.90 18.25
C THR A 20 -28.13 -50.92 18.32
N GLU A 21 -27.57 -52.09 18.11
CA GLU A 21 -26.14 -52.44 18.09
C GLU A 21 -25.34 -51.68 17.03
N PRO A 22 -23.98 -51.60 17.19
CA PRO A 22 -23.11 -50.90 16.27
C PRO A 22 -22.80 -51.72 15.02
N THR A 23 -22.97 -51.11 13.86
CA THR A 23 -22.60 -51.66 12.55
C THR A 23 -21.11 -51.43 12.26
N GLU A 24 -20.42 -52.49 11.79
CA GLU A 24 -19.04 -52.53 11.35
C GLU A 24 -18.74 -51.53 10.18
N PRO A 25 -17.46 -51.12 10.01
CA PRO A 25 -17.08 -50.18 8.98
C PRO A 25 -17.03 -50.81 7.59
N THR A 26 -17.74 -50.22 6.65
CA THR A 26 -17.70 -50.58 5.23
C THR A 26 -16.44 -50.05 4.57
N GLU A 27 -15.72 -50.93 3.86
CA GLU A 27 -14.57 -50.58 3.00
C GLU A 27 -14.93 -49.63 1.86
N PRO A 28 -13.98 -48.79 1.38
CA PRO A 28 -14.24 -47.84 0.31
C PRO A 28 -14.34 -48.53 -1.06
N VAL A 29 -15.46 -48.42 -1.69
CA VAL A 29 -15.69 -48.85 -3.07
C VAL A 29 -15.11 -47.80 -4.04
N GLY A 30 -14.16 -48.22 -4.90
CA GLY A 30 -13.61 -47.37 -5.98
C GLY A 30 -14.65 -47.08 -7.08
N PRO A 31 -14.38 -46.09 -7.93
CA PRO A 31 -15.38 -45.51 -8.83
C PRO A 31 -15.86 -46.37 -10.02
N PHE A 32 -15.50 -47.63 -10.09
CA PHE A 32 -15.97 -48.56 -11.12
C PHE A 32 -16.22 -49.93 -10.54
N GLY A 33 -17.46 -50.18 -10.19
CA GLY A 33 -17.93 -51.50 -9.68
C GLY A 33 -17.99 -52.57 -10.77
N MET A 34 -16.86 -53.23 -11.05
CA MET A 34 -16.85 -54.52 -11.75
C MET A 34 -15.76 -55.44 -11.16
N PRO A 35 -16.06 -56.75 -10.93
CA PRO A 35 -15.09 -57.70 -10.36
C PRO A 35 -14.00 -58.09 -11.38
N LEU A 36 -12.75 -57.99 -10.97
CA LEU A 36 -11.54 -58.30 -11.73
C LEU A 36 -11.25 -59.80 -11.97
N SER A 37 -12.27 -60.58 -12.29
CA SER A 37 -12.04 -61.99 -12.67
C SER A 37 -12.51 -62.21 -14.09
N ARG A 38 -11.53 -62.40 -15.02
CA ARG A 38 -11.56 -62.83 -16.40
C ARG A 38 -11.28 -61.71 -17.45
N LEU A 39 -10.05 -61.29 -17.52
CA LEU A 39 -9.52 -60.66 -18.73
C LEU A 39 -8.53 -61.60 -19.39
N SER A 40 -8.83 -62.02 -20.63
CA SER A 40 -7.95 -62.85 -21.44
C SER A 40 -6.74 -62.04 -21.96
N ARG A 41 -5.60 -62.69 -22.23
CA ARG A 41 -4.35 -62.08 -22.73
C ARG A 41 -4.51 -61.20 -23.98
N ARG A 42 -5.61 -61.35 -24.73
CA ARG A 42 -5.91 -60.50 -25.90
C ARG A 42 -6.57 -59.16 -25.54
N GLY A 43 -7.23 -59.03 -24.38
CA GLY A 43 -7.81 -57.77 -23.91
C GLY A 43 -6.77 -56.82 -23.30
N ALA A 44 -5.67 -57.34 -22.78
CA ALA A 44 -4.61 -56.54 -22.14
C ALA A 44 -3.78 -55.75 -23.18
N LEU A 45 -3.62 -56.27 -24.41
CA LEU A 45 -2.90 -55.58 -25.50
C LEU A 45 -3.74 -54.45 -26.14
N GLY A 46 -5.06 -54.52 -26.11
CA GLY A 46 -5.96 -53.47 -26.58
C GLY A 46 -6.06 -52.25 -25.64
N LEU A 47 -5.89 -52.49 -24.31
CA LEU A 47 -5.89 -51.41 -23.32
C LEU A 47 -4.58 -50.63 -23.26
N LEU A 48 -3.45 -51.25 -23.62
CA LEU A 48 -2.15 -50.58 -23.71
C LEU A 48 -2.05 -49.62 -24.94
N SER A 49 -2.72 -49.95 -26.05
CA SER A 49 -2.77 -49.09 -27.23
C SER A 49 -3.72 -47.89 -27.09
N ALA A 50 -4.77 -48.01 -26.28
CA ALA A 50 -5.66 -46.87 -25.96
C ALA A 50 -5.05 -45.91 -24.93
N ALA A 51 -4.19 -46.38 -24.02
CA ALA A 51 -3.44 -45.54 -23.09
C ALA A 51 -2.33 -44.71 -23.78
N ALA A 52 -1.72 -45.21 -24.85
CA ALA A 52 -0.69 -44.49 -25.61
C ALA A 52 -1.26 -43.37 -26.50
N ALA A 53 -2.52 -43.46 -26.93
CA ALA A 53 -3.19 -42.41 -27.70
C ALA A 53 -3.74 -41.27 -26.83
N GLY A 54 -3.96 -41.50 -25.52
CA GLY A 54 -4.45 -40.49 -24.57
C GLY A 54 -3.38 -39.50 -24.05
N VAL A 55 -2.10 -39.80 -24.23
CA VAL A 55 -0.99 -38.98 -23.74
C VAL A 55 -0.61 -37.86 -24.71
N LEU A 56 -1.08 -37.88 -25.97
CA LEU A 56 -0.75 -36.89 -27.00
C LEU A 56 -1.79 -35.78 -27.18
N THR A 57 -2.93 -35.81 -26.46
CA THR A 57 -3.97 -34.78 -26.54
C THR A 57 -4.18 -33.98 -25.23
N GLY A 58 -3.31 -34.12 -24.22
CA GLY A 58 -3.41 -33.53 -22.91
C GLY A 58 -2.76 -32.15 -22.71
N CYS A 59 -2.37 -31.43 -23.75
CA CYS A 59 -1.58 -30.19 -23.60
C CYS A 59 -2.30 -28.91 -24.00
N THR A 60 -3.64 -28.78 -23.80
CA THR A 60 -4.32 -27.48 -24.00
C THR A 60 -5.47 -27.18 -23.04
N ALA A 61 -5.51 -27.78 -21.86
CA ALA A 61 -6.42 -27.32 -20.81
C ALA A 61 -5.66 -26.39 -19.87
N LEU A 62 -5.61 -25.10 -20.17
CA LEU A 62 -5.29 -24.07 -19.18
C LEU A 62 -6.40 -24.10 -18.10
N PRO A 63 -6.06 -24.15 -16.81
CA PRO A 63 -7.05 -24.09 -15.76
C PRO A 63 -7.75 -22.72 -15.81
N SER A 64 -9.07 -22.73 -15.99
CA SER A 64 -9.94 -21.54 -16.10
C SER A 64 -10.39 -20.98 -14.74
N SER A 65 -9.78 -21.38 -13.63
CA SER A 65 -10.02 -20.82 -12.32
C SER A 65 -8.72 -20.79 -11.52
N SER A 66 -8.03 -19.65 -11.55
CA SER A 66 -7.07 -19.31 -10.51
C SER A 66 -7.85 -18.71 -9.33
N GLY A 67 -8.36 -19.56 -8.46
CA GLY A 67 -8.54 -19.14 -7.09
C GLY A 67 -7.15 -18.72 -6.59
N VAL A 68 -7.00 -17.47 -6.16
CA VAL A 68 -5.83 -17.05 -5.38
C VAL A 68 -5.90 -17.82 -4.07
N THR A 69 -5.39 -19.04 -4.08
CA THR A 69 -4.89 -19.63 -2.85
C THR A 69 -3.76 -18.69 -2.43
N ARG A 70 -3.94 -17.99 -1.32
CA ARG A 70 -2.80 -17.59 -0.51
C ARG A 70 -2.04 -18.88 -0.25
N SER A 71 -1.09 -19.19 -1.12
CA SER A 71 -0.01 -20.07 -0.77
C SER A 71 0.66 -19.35 0.40
N GLY A 72 0.34 -19.80 1.62
CA GLY A 72 1.28 -19.67 2.69
C GLY A 72 2.57 -20.24 2.08
N VAL A 73 3.48 -19.37 1.71
CA VAL A 73 4.85 -19.77 1.51
C VAL A 73 5.19 -20.35 2.88
N ALA A 74 5.10 -21.67 3.01
CA ALA A 74 5.80 -22.36 4.06
C ALA A 74 7.16 -21.67 4.05
N ALA A 75 7.58 -21.17 5.21
CA ALA A 75 8.94 -20.71 5.38
C ALA A 75 9.78 -21.84 4.78
N SER A 76 10.13 -21.69 3.52
CA SER A 76 11.19 -22.47 2.95
C SER A 76 12.32 -22.15 3.88
N ASP A 77 12.84 -23.16 4.55
CA ASP A 77 14.22 -23.17 4.98
C ASP A 77 15.02 -22.81 3.72
N THR A 78 15.04 -21.52 3.42
CA THR A 78 16.06 -20.98 2.57
C THR A 78 17.31 -21.23 3.39
N ASN A 79 18.03 -22.26 3.01
CA ASN A 79 19.47 -22.25 3.02
C ASN A 79 19.82 -20.98 2.22
N ALA A 80 19.65 -19.83 2.85
CA ALA A 80 20.17 -18.57 2.38
C ALA A 80 21.66 -18.86 2.28
N LEU A 81 22.17 -18.89 1.06
CA LEU A 81 23.61 -18.94 0.83
C LEU A 81 24.14 -17.85 1.74
N ILE A 82 24.80 -18.25 2.84
CA ILE A 82 25.40 -17.30 3.77
C ILE A 82 26.48 -16.63 2.93
N GLU A 83 26.20 -15.45 2.43
CA GLU A 83 27.13 -14.67 1.66
C GLU A 83 28.16 -14.14 2.65
N THR A 84 29.33 -14.74 2.70
CA THR A 84 30.45 -14.31 3.51
C THR A 84 31.41 -13.52 2.63
N ALA A 85 31.70 -12.29 3.01
CA ALA A 85 32.80 -11.56 2.42
C ALA A 85 34.10 -11.89 3.14
N PRO A 86 35.25 -11.96 2.44
CA PRO A 86 36.55 -12.07 3.10
C PRO A 86 36.86 -10.79 3.87
N GLY A 87 37.57 -10.93 4.99
CA GLY A 87 38.18 -9.81 5.72
C GLY A 87 39.39 -9.21 4.96
N PRO A 88 40.02 -8.16 5.51
CA PRO A 88 41.22 -7.56 4.91
C PRO A 88 42.39 -8.53 4.95
N ASN A 89 43.18 -8.58 3.86
CA ASN A 89 44.38 -9.40 3.76
C ASN A 89 45.62 -8.57 4.14
N GLU A 90 46.70 -9.27 4.45
CA GLU A 90 48.01 -8.67 4.65
C GLU A 90 48.52 -8.10 3.32
N GLY A 91 48.92 -6.81 3.33
CA GLY A 91 49.44 -6.14 2.14
C GLY A 91 48.38 -5.53 1.21
N ASP A 92 47.10 -5.60 1.55
CA ASP A 92 46.03 -4.93 0.80
C ASP A 92 46.33 -3.43 0.66
N SER A 93 46.16 -2.89 -0.53
CA SER A 93 46.27 -1.45 -0.77
C SER A 93 45.12 -0.68 -0.09
N ALA A 94 45.28 0.63 0.06
CA ALA A 94 44.22 1.47 0.62
C ALA A 94 42.92 1.40 -0.20
N GLU A 95 43.00 1.27 -1.53
CA GLU A 95 41.86 1.09 -2.41
C GLU A 95 41.17 -0.28 -2.22
N ASP A 96 42.01 -1.35 -2.03
CA ASP A 96 41.47 -2.70 -1.75
C ASP A 96 40.71 -2.74 -0.43
N ILE A 97 41.20 -2.00 0.60
CA ILE A 97 40.50 -1.87 1.88
C ILE A 97 39.12 -1.20 1.71
N VAL A 98 39.00 -0.12 0.93
CA VAL A 98 37.71 0.52 0.67
C VAL A 98 36.76 -0.41 -0.10
N ASN A 99 37.26 -1.04 -1.17
CA ASN A 99 36.49 -1.99 -1.96
C ASN A 99 36.06 -3.24 -1.15
N GLY A 100 36.97 -3.74 -0.30
CA GLY A 100 36.71 -4.85 0.61
C GLY A 100 35.61 -4.50 1.63
N PHE A 101 35.69 -3.31 2.22
CA PHE A 101 34.68 -2.78 3.12
C PHE A 101 33.30 -2.68 2.46
N LEU A 102 33.21 -2.14 1.23
CA LEU A 102 31.95 -2.03 0.50
C LEU A 102 31.33 -3.42 0.26
N ARG A 103 32.13 -4.41 -0.15
CA ARG A 103 31.66 -5.81 -0.31
C ARG A 103 31.23 -6.43 1.01
N ALA A 104 31.99 -6.20 2.09
CA ALA A 104 31.69 -6.73 3.41
C ALA A 104 30.39 -6.11 3.99
N THR A 105 30.08 -4.84 3.66
CA THR A 105 28.79 -4.23 4.08
C THR A 105 27.59 -4.82 3.37
N ILE A 106 27.71 -5.28 2.12
CA ILE A 106 26.63 -5.95 1.38
C ILE A 106 26.28 -7.30 2.03
N ALA A 107 27.31 -8.05 2.48
CA ALA A 107 27.16 -9.32 3.18
C ALA A 107 26.82 -9.18 4.67
N GLY A 108 26.95 -7.98 5.23
CA GLY A 108 26.96 -7.72 6.68
C GLY A 108 25.69 -8.08 7.46
N PHE A 109 24.56 -8.30 6.78
CA PHE A 109 23.32 -8.74 7.43
C PHE A 109 23.38 -10.19 7.96
N SER A 110 24.34 -10.99 7.52
CA SER A 110 24.53 -12.37 7.97
C SER A 110 25.42 -12.48 9.22
N ASP A 111 26.29 -11.49 9.48
CA ASP A 111 27.29 -11.52 10.56
C ASP A 111 27.26 -10.27 11.46
N ASP A 112 26.17 -9.50 11.44
CA ASP A 112 26.05 -8.21 12.15
C ASP A 112 27.21 -7.25 11.83
N PHE A 113 27.62 -7.20 10.56
CA PHE A 113 28.70 -6.40 10.04
C PHE A 113 30.08 -6.69 10.68
N ALA A 114 30.26 -7.88 11.29
CA ALA A 114 31.51 -8.25 11.95
C ALA A 114 32.69 -8.23 10.98
N THR A 115 32.52 -8.74 9.76
CA THR A 115 33.57 -8.70 8.73
C THR A 115 33.85 -7.26 8.27
N ALA A 116 32.82 -6.45 8.05
CA ALA A 116 32.99 -5.04 7.66
C ALA A 116 33.77 -4.24 8.73
N LYS A 117 33.53 -4.51 10.01
CA LYS A 117 34.26 -3.86 11.14
C LYS A 117 35.77 -4.15 11.12
N GLN A 118 36.23 -5.26 10.51
CA GLN A 118 37.68 -5.57 10.42
C GLN A 118 38.45 -4.63 9.50
N PHE A 119 37.76 -3.97 8.57
CA PHE A 119 38.38 -2.96 7.69
C PHE A 119 38.54 -1.59 8.36
N LEU A 120 37.93 -1.40 9.53
CA LEU A 120 37.91 -0.15 10.29
C LEU A 120 39.01 -0.13 11.36
N SER A 121 39.46 1.06 11.76
CA SER A 121 40.22 1.25 13.00
C SER A 121 39.27 1.08 14.22
N ASP A 122 39.86 0.80 15.41
CA ASP A 122 39.07 0.65 16.65
C ASP A 122 38.19 1.88 16.93
N HIS A 123 38.73 3.08 16.66
CA HIS A 123 38.00 4.33 16.80
C HIS A 123 36.82 4.42 15.84
N ALA A 124 37.00 4.05 14.57
CA ALA A 124 35.92 4.04 13.58
C ALA A 124 34.85 2.98 13.90
N VAL A 125 35.23 1.78 14.37
CA VAL A 125 34.30 0.74 14.84
C VAL A 125 33.40 1.27 15.96
N ALA A 126 33.97 2.00 16.93
CA ALA A 126 33.20 2.53 18.06
C ALA A 126 32.11 3.56 17.63
N GLN A 127 32.40 4.30 16.56
CA GLN A 127 31.53 5.40 16.10
C GLN A 127 30.59 5.02 14.96
N TRP A 128 30.98 4.06 14.11
CA TRP A 128 30.20 3.70 12.94
C TRP A 128 28.89 2.98 13.31
N ARG A 129 27.81 3.42 12.69
CA ARG A 129 26.46 2.85 12.83
C ARG A 129 25.97 2.43 11.45
N PRO A 130 26.04 1.14 11.10
CA PRO A 130 25.73 0.65 9.75
C PRO A 130 24.29 0.93 9.30
N LEU A 131 23.33 0.90 10.20
CA LEU A 131 21.92 1.13 9.90
C LEU A 131 21.45 2.56 10.22
N ALA A 132 22.35 3.50 10.51
CA ALA A 132 21.98 4.91 10.67
C ALA A 132 21.39 5.49 9.38
N THR A 133 21.95 5.09 8.24
CA THR A 133 21.46 5.45 6.91
C THR A 133 21.81 4.32 5.94
N VAL A 134 20.87 3.95 5.05
CA VAL A 134 21.16 3.02 3.96
C VAL A 134 20.96 3.76 2.64
N SER A 135 22.05 4.07 1.96
CA SER A 135 22.01 4.62 0.60
C SER A 135 21.86 3.48 -0.40
N ALA A 136 20.85 3.56 -1.28
CA ALA A 136 20.59 2.54 -2.28
C ALA A 136 21.01 3.00 -3.67
N TYR A 137 21.72 2.13 -4.42
CA TYR A 137 22.05 2.36 -5.82
C TYR A 137 21.43 1.30 -6.74
N SER A 138 21.39 1.55 -8.07
CA SER A 138 20.64 0.69 -8.99
C SER A 138 21.18 -0.74 -9.10
N GLY A 139 22.46 -0.93 -8.83
CA GLY A 139 23.15 -2.22 -8.99
C GLY A 139 23.52 -2.58 -10.43
N SER A 140 23.17 -1.74 -11.42
CA SER A 140 23.59 -1.92 -12.80
C SER A 140 25.07 -1.51 -13.06
N THR A 141 25.60 -0.65 -12.21
CA THR A 141 26.98 -0.18 -12.21
C THR A 141 27.50 -0.23 -10.79
N GLU A 142 28.68 -0.80 -10.60
CA GLU A 142 29.32 -0.83 -9.29
C GLU A 142 29.77 0.58 -8.86
N PRO A 143 29.83 0.85 -7.54
CA PRO A 143 30.38 2.08 -7.02
C PRO A 143 31.81 2.29 -7.48
N GLN A 144 32.15 3.51 -7.87
CA GLN A 144 33.49 3.88 -8.31
C GLN A 144 34.28 4.48 -7.15
N VAL A 145 35.47 3.98 -6.94
CA VAL A 145 36.41 4.49 -5.93
C VAL A 145 37.43 5.36 -6.64
N SER A 146 37.66 6.56 -6.14
CA SER A 146 38.64 7.51 -6.67
C SER A 146 39.40 8.17 -5.54
N VAL A 147 40.66 8.53 -5.80
CA VAL A 147 41.53 9.22 -4.83
C VAL A 147 41.40 10.72 -5.01
N ALA A 148 41.01 11.44 -3.95
CA ALA A 148 40.94 12.89 -3.95
C ALA A 148 42.34 13.52 -3.74
N ALA A 149 42.49 14.79 -4.09
CA ALA A 149 43.77 15.51 -4.00
C ALA A 149 44.34 15.59 -2.57
N ASN A 150 43.50 15.47 -1.55
CA ASN A 150 43.90 15.44 -0.13
C ASN A 150 44.30 14.04 0.36
N GLY A 151 44.30 13.02 -0.53
CA GLY A 151 44.64 11.64 -0.18
C GLY A 151 43.47 10.85 0.44
N SER A 152 42.27 11.42 0.56
CA SER A 152 41.04 10.68 0.91
C SER A 152 40.51 9.92 -0.32
N PHE A 153 39.65 8.92 -0.07
CA PHE A 153 38.98 8.15 -1.11
C PHE A 153 37.53 8.60 -1.21
N THR A 154 37.08 8.87 -2.41
CA THR A 154 35.69 9.18 -2.68
C THR A 154 35.03 8.00 -3.39
N VAL A 155 33.95 7.50 -2.81
CA VAL A 155 33.08 6.45 -3.41
C VAL A 155 31.86 7.14 -4.03
N THR A 156 31.65 6.95 -5.33
CA THR A 156 30.52 7.53 -6.07
C THR A 156 29.68 6.45 -6.70
N SER A 157 28.35 6.66 -6.75
CA SER A 157 27.41 5.76 -7.42
C SER A 157 26.12 6.51 -7.77
N GLY A 158 25.36 6.02 -8.76
CA GLY A 158 24.01 6.51 -9.02
C GLY A 158 23.07 6.17 -7.87
N GLN A 159 22.38 7.17 -7.31
CA GLN A 159 21.53 7.00 -6.14
C GLN A 159 20.08 6.74 -6.53
N VAL A 160 19.46 5.67 -6.00
CA VAL A 160 18.05 5.33 -6.17
C VAL A 160 17.20 5.89 -5.04
N GLY A 161 17.75 5.96 -3.84
CA GLY A 161 17.06 6.48 -2.66
C GLY A 161 17.88 6.29 -1.38
N VAL A 162 17.34 6.79 -0.29
CA VAL A 162 17.95 6.75 1.04
C VAL A 162 16.94 6.23 2.05
N LEU A 163 17.34 5.26 2.85
CA LEU A 163 16.59 4.75 3.98
C LEU A 163 17.15 5.33 5.28
N SER A 164 16.32 5.99 6.06
CA SER A 164 16.69 6.53 7.37
C SER A 164 16.71 5.45 8.45
N SER A 165 17.29 5.74 9.61
CA SER A 165 17.26 4.86 10.80
C SER A 165 15.83 4.58 11.31
N LEU A 166 14.86 5.42 10.99
CA LEU A 166 13.44 5.23 11.33
C LEU A 166 12.70 4.38 10.29
N GLY A 167 13.39 3.87 9.27
CA GLY A 167 12.78 3.05 8.24
C GLY A 167 12.06 3.85 7.14
N VAL A 168 12.19 5.16 7.09
CA VAL A 168 11.61 6.00 6.03
C VAL A 168 12.49 5.93 4.80
N PHE A 169 11.95 5.39 3.71
CA PHE A 169 12.63 5.38 2.42
C PHE A 169 12.25 6.62 1.61
N THR A 170 13.25 7.41 1.25
CA THR A 170 13.09 8.60 0.40
C THR A 170 13.69 8.28 -0.96
N PRO A 171 12.85 8.10 -2.02
CA PRO A 171 13.35 7.90 -3.37
C PRO A 171 14.14 9.12 -3.84
N ALA A 172 15.28 8.88 -4.48
CA ALA A 172 16.07 9.95 -5.08
C ALA A 172 15.51 10.35 -6.47
N PRO A 173 15.58 11.64 -6.85
CA PRO A 173 15.32 12.07 -8.21
C PRO A 173 16.21 11.33 -9.23
N GLU A 174 15.74 11.26 -10.47
CA GLU A 174 16.52 10.65 -11.54
C GLU A 174 17.83 11.41 -11.78
N GLY A 175 18.93 10.66 -11.97
CA GLY A 175 20.26 11.25 -12.13
C GLY A 175 20.96 11.65 -10.82
N SER A 176 20.35 11.41 -9.65
CA SER A 176 21.00 11.64 -8.35
C SER A 176 22.23 10.76 -8.17
N THR A 177 23.23 11.28 -7.50
CA THR A 177 24.48 10.57 -7.19
C THR A 177 24.74 10.52 -5.70
N TYR A 178 25.22 9.38 -5.23
CA TYR A 178 25.82 9.22 -3.92
C TYR A 178 27.31 9.60 -4.02
N ALA A 179 27.82 10.29 -3.00
CA ALA A 179 29.26 10.55 -2.82
C ALA A 179 29.60 10.38 -1.34
N GLY A 180 30.47 9.41 -1.03
CA GLY A 180 30.95 9.15 0.33
C GLY A 180 32.45 9.31 0.42
N GLU A 181 32.94 10.04 1.42
CA GLU A 181 34.39 10.26 1.64
C GLU A 181 34.91 9.31 2.70
N PHE A 182 36.06 8.66 2.41
CA PHE A 182 36.73 7.70 3.28
C PHE A 182 38.17 8.16 3.54
N SER A 183 38.57 8.22 4.80
CA SER A 183 39.95 8.51 5.21
C SER A 183 40.60 7.24 5.73
N LEU A 184 41.81 6.97 5.32
CA LEU A 184 42.59 5.79 5.70
C LEU A 184 43.89 6.16 6.38
N ALA A 185 44.34 5.30 7.28
CA ALA A 185 45.66 5.36 7.90
C ALA A 185 46.19 3.94 8.13
N THR A 186 47.52 3.81 8.24
CA THR A 186 48.13 2.52 8.60
C THR A 186 48.08 2.31 10.12
N ASN A 187 47.76 1.08 10.53
CA ASN A 187 47.84 0.67 11.93
C ASN A 187 49.31 0.41 12.37
N SER A 188 49.50 -0.03 13.60
CA SER A 188 50.83 -0.31 14.17
C SER A 188 51.62 -1.42 13.45
N THR A 189 50.94 -2.26 12.67
CA THR A 189 51.54 -3.33 11.84
C THR A 189 51.75 -2.91 10.38
N GLY A 190 51.52 -1.62 10.05
CA GLY A 190 51.70 -1.08 8.70
C GLY A 190 50.54 -1.40 7.73
N GLN A 191 49.44 -1.96 8.21
CA GLN A 191 48.28 -2.31 7.38
C GLN A 191 47.28 -1.15 7.33
N TRP A 192 46.71 -0.90 6.16
CA TRP A 192 45.69 0.13 5.96
C TRP A 192 44.39 -0.21 6.70
N ARG A 193 43.77 0.79 7.33
CA ARG A 193 42.43 0.73 7.93
C ARG A 193 41.70 2.05 7.70
N ILE A 194 40.37 1.97 7.55
CA ILE A 194 39.51 3.14 7.44
C ILE A 194 39.41 3.80 8.83
N VAL A 195 39.80 5.07 8.93
CA VAL A 195 39.74 5.86 10.17
C VAL A 195 38.58 6.86 10.17
N GLY A 196 38.07 7.21 8.97
CA GLY A 196 36.92 8.08 8.80
C GLY A 196 36.04 7.60 7.64
N LEU A 197 34.70 7.56 7.84
CA LEU A 197 33.74 7.12 6.85
C LEU A 197 32.37 7.75 7.12
N PRO A 198 31.46 7.82 6.11
CA PRO A 198 30.08 8.20 6.31
C PRO A 198 29.37 7.24 7.26
N GLN A 199 28.38 7.74 7.99
CA GLN A 199 27.48 6.89 8.76
C GLN A 199 26.57 6.09 7.80
N GLY A 200 26.31 4.83 8.15
CA GLY A 200 25.47 3.96 7.33
C GLY A 200 26.24 3.11 6.32
N ILE A 201 25.53 2.59 5.35
CA ILE A 201 26.03 1.69 4.31
C ILE A 201 25.50 2.07 2.94
N LEU A 202 26.21 1.62 1.89
CA LEU A 202 25.82 1.73 0.50
C LEU A 202 25.46 0.33 -0.04
N LEU A 203 24.22 0.14 -0.50
CA LEU A 203 23.72 -1.15 -0.97
C LEU A 203 23.16 -1.07 -2.39
N PRO A 204 23.27 -2.13 -3.21
CA PRO A 204 22.42 -2.30 -4.37
C PRO A 204 20.94 -2.34 -3.92
N PHE A 205 20.04 -1.70 -4.68
CA PHE A 205 18.61 -1.68 -4.34
C PHE A 205 18.02 -3.09 -4.24
N SER A 206 18.52 -4.04 -5.06
CA SER A 206 18.13 -5.46 -4.96
C SER A 206 18.47 -6.07 -3.60
N ARG A 207 19.61 -5.69 -3.01
CA ARG A 207 20.00 -6.15 -1.67
C ARG A 207 19.19 -5.48 -0.57
N LEU A 208 18.81 -4.22 -0.75
CA LEU A 208 17.85 -3.56 0.13
C LEU A 208 16.53 -4.34 0.17
N MET A 209 15.97 -4.70 -1.00
CA MET A 209 14.75 -5.49 -1.11
C MET A 209 14.84 -6.90 -0.48
N GLN A 210 16.02 -7.52 -0.53
CA GLN A 210 16.24 -8.85 0.06
C GLN A 210 16.33 -8.80 1.59
N ASN A 211 17.06 -7.82 2.14
CA ASN A 211 17.36 -7.75 3.57
C ASN A 211 16.31 -7.00 4.38
N PHE A 212 15.52 -6.13 3.74
CA PHE A 212 14.48 -5.35 4.39
C PHE A 212 13.08 -5.83 3.99
N ALA A 213 12.16 -5.73 4.92
CA ALA A 213 10.74 -5.88 4.68
C ALA A 213 10.06 -4.52 4.68
N VAL A 214 9.19 -4.29 3.69
CA VAL A 214 8.29 -3.14 3.70
C VAL A 214 7.14 -3.45 4.64
N SER A 215 6.91 -2.58 5.60
CA SER A 215 5.86 -2.72 6.61
C SER A 215 5.00 -1.46 6.65
N SER A 216 3.70 -1.63 6.85
CA SER A 216 2.77 -0.53 7.03
C SER A 216 2.56 -0.26 8.52
N LEU A 217 3.00 0.89 9.01
CA LEU A 217 2.66 1.36 10.34
C LEU A 217 1.24 1.93 10.33
N ALA A 218 0.41 1.52 11.29
CA ALA A 218 -0.95 2.00 11.44
C ALA A 218 -1.01 3.17 12.42
N PHE A 219 -1.03 4.39 11.92
CA PHE A 219 -1.35 5.57 12.73
C PHE A 219 -2.85 5.83 12.71
N LEU A 220 -3.35 6.68 13.59
CA LEU A 220 -4.77 7.00 13.69
C LEU A 220 -5.06 8.37 13.10
N SER A 221 -6.18 8.48 12.37
CA SER A 221 -6.76 9.76 11.98
C SER A 221 -7.07 10.63 13.20
N ARG A 222 -7.20 11.93 13.00
CA ARG A 222 -7.45 12.90 14.08
C ARG A 222 -8.71 12.57 14.88
N ASP A 223 -9.76 12.08 14.23
CA ASP A 223 -11.02 11.63 14.87
C ASP A 223 -10.93 10.20 15.43
N ARG A 224 -9.77 9.54 15.33
CA ARG A 224 -9.49 8.19 15.83
C ARG A 224 -10.39 7.09 15.26
N SER A 225 -11.06 7.34 14.15
CA SER A 225 -12.01 6.38 13.58
C SER A 225 -11.41 5.51 12.48
N ARG A 226 -10.22 5.85 11.97
CA ARG A 226 -9.54 5.18 10.86
C ARG A 226 -8.05 5.05 11.10
N PHE A 227 -7.45 4.01 10.51
CA PHE A 227 -6.01 3.94 10.38
C PHE A 227 -5.53 4.75 9.18
N VAL A 228 -4.43 5.48 9.37
CA VAL A 228 -3.66 6.17 8.34
C VAL A 228 -2.35 5.43 8.19
N PRO A 229 -2.15 4.67 7.13
CA PRO A 229 -0.96 3.84 7.00
C PRO A 229 0.25 4.64 6.50
N GLU A 230 1.43 4.28 7.02
CA GLU A 230 2.72 4.78 6.57
C GLU A 230 3.69 3.63 6.31
N LEU A 231 4.29 3.57 5.11
CA LEU A 231 5.28 2.54 4.80
C LEU A 231 6.62 2.85 5.44
N ARG A 232 7.21 1.84 6.06
CA ARG A 232 8.55 1.82 6.61
C ARG A 232 9.28 0.55 6.20
N TRP A 233 10.58 0.63 6.11
CA TRP A 233 11.45 -0.48 5.73
C TRP A 233 12.27 -0.92 6.93
N TYR A 234 12.17 -2.17 7.31
CA TYR A 234 12.85 -2.71 8.48
C TYR A 234 13.64 -3.98 8.14
N PRO A 235 14.83 -4.18 8.75
CA PRO A 235 15.57 -5.43 8.58
C PRO A 235 14.67 -6.62 8.92
N ARG A 236 14.66 -7.64 8.05
CA ARG A 236 13.81 -8.84 8.24
C ARG A 236 14.11 -9.57 9.54
N SER A 237 15.38 -9.57 9.98
CA SER A 237 15.82 -10.21 11.21
C SER A 237 15.27 -9.59 12.49
N SER A 238 14.87 -8.31 12.44
CA SER A 238 14.35 -7.54 13.58
C SER A 238 13.05 -6.82 13.26
N GLN A 239 12.29 -7.30 12.26
CA GLN A 239 11.13 -6.60 11.71
C GLN A 239 10.09 -6.23 12.78
N ALA A 240 9.71 -7.16 13.65
CA ALA A 240 8.69 -6.92 14.68
C ALA A 240 9.13 -5.86 15.70
N ASP A 241 10.35 -5.98 16.20
CA ASP A 241 10.93 -5.00 17.14
C ASP A 241 11.09 -3.60 16.52
N SER A 242 11.56 -3.57 15.27
CA SER A 242 11.77 -2.32 14.53
C SER A 242 10.44 -1.62 14.24
N LEU A 243 9.40 -2.40 13.94
CA LEU A 243 8.05 -1.91 13.68
C LEU A 243 7.44 -1.27 14.94
N VAL A 244 7.57 -1.92 16.11
CA VAL A 244 7.14 -1.33 17.39
C VAL A 244 7.95 -0.06 17.69
N SER A 245 9.26 -0.06 17.43
CA SER A 245 10.08 1.15 17.58
C SER A 245 9.64 2.29 16.66
N GLY A 246 9.23 1.98 15.44
CA GLY A 246 8.66 2.96 14.52
C GLY A 246 7.33 3.56 14.99
N LEU A 247 6.46 2.74 15.61
CA LEU A 247 5.22 3.21 16.21
C LEU A 247 5.47 4.12 17.42
N LEU A 248 6.48 3.79 18.24
CA LEU A 248 6.92 4.62 19.38
C LEU A 248 7.48 5.96 18.91
N ALA A 249 8.24 5.98 17.81
CA ALA A 249 8.76 7.21 17.23
C ALA A 249 7.66 8.12 16.64
N GLY A 250 6.48 7.54 16.35
CA GLY A 250 5.35 8.26 15.77
C GLY A 250 5.41 8.43 14.24
N PRO A 251 4.42 9.13 13.67
CA PRO A 251 4.35 9.40 12.24
C PRO A 251 5.46 10.36 11.79
N SER A 252 5.87 10.21 10.53
CA SER A 252 6.79 11.16 9.89
C SER A 252 6.17 12.56 9.76
N ASP A 253 7.01 13.57 9.60
CA ASP A 253 6.60 14.98 9.54
C ASP A 253 5.47 15.25 8.54
N TRP A 254 5.48 14.57 7.39
CA TRP A 254 4.45 14.75 6.36
C TRP A 254 3.06 14.26 6.78
N LEU A 255 2.97 13.32 7.77
CA LEU A 255 1.73 12.79 8.34
C LEU A 255 1.35 13.41 9.69
N ALA A 256 2.33 13.91 10.45
CA ALA A 256 2.17 14.26 11.87
C ALA A 256 1.10 15.33 12.14
N GLN A 257 0.74 16.15 11.15
CA GLN A 257 -0.27 17.19 11.32
C GLN A 257 -1.73 16.69 11.24
N GLY A 258 -1.96 15.49 10.69
CA GLY A 258 -3.30 14.91 10.54
C GLY A 258 -3.43 13.47 11.05
N ALA A 259 -2.31 12.83 11.40
CA ALA A 259 -2.30 11.48 11.96
C ALA A 259 -1.49 11.45 13.26
N SER A 260 -1.82 10.54 14.17
CA SER A 260 -1.18 10.43 15.47
C SER A 260 -1.01 8.99 15.93
N SER A 261 -0.03 8.78 16.82
CA SER A 261 0.06 7.57 17.63
C SER A 261 -0.62 7.83 18.98
N LEU A 262 -1.36 6.84 19.49
CA LEU A 262 -1.90 6.87 20.85
C LEU A 262 -0.96 6.21 21.87
N ILE A 263 0.17 5.71 21.42
CA ILE A 263 1.21 5.23 22.32
C ILE A 263 1.79 6.45 23.07
N PRO A 264 1.85 6.42 24.39
CA PRO A 264 2.40 7.54 25.16
C PRO A 264 3.83 7.88 24.72
N ARG A 265 4.18 9.17 24.69
CA ARG A 265 5.50 9.63 24.21
C ARG A 265 6.68 9.16 25.07
N ASN A 266 6.42 8.83 26.35
CA ASN A 266 7.37 8.27 27.29
C ASN A 266 7.40 6.73 27.27
N ALA A 267 6.61 6.09 26.42
CA ALA A 267 6.62 4.64 26.25
C ALA A 267 7.94 4.18 25.61
N GLU A 268 8.51 3.15 26.16
CA GLU A 268 9.72 2.52 25.67
C GLU A 268 9.51 1.01 25.54
N ARG A 269 10.28 0.38 24.68
CA ARG A 269 10.35 -1.09 24.66
C ARG A 269 11.02 -1.56 25.95
N ALA A 270 10.48 -2.61 26.55
CA ALA A 270 10.98 -3.17 27.79
C ALA A 270 11.37 -4.64 27.63
N GLY A 271 12.28 -5.11 28.45
CA GLY A 271 12.66 -6.52 28.52
C GLY A 271 13.15 -7.09 27.21
N ARG A 272 12.47 -8.14 26.73
CA ARG A 272 12.82 -8.86 25.50
C ARG A 272 12.31 -8.21 24.21
N GLY A 273 11.60 -7.07 24.29
CA GLY A 273 10.97 -6.45 23.13
C GLY A 273 9.74 -7.21 22.65
N VAL A 274 9.72 -7.65 21.40
CA VAL A 274 8.64 -8.45 20.82
C VAL A 274 9.03 -9.93 20.80
N VAL A 275 8.25 -10.75 21.49
CA VAL A 275 8.45 -12.22 21.53
C VAL A 275 7.32 -12.88 20.76
N VAL A 276 7.66 -13.70 19.75
CA VAL A 276 6.66 -14.41 18.92
C VAL A 276 6.69 -15.89 19.30
N GLU A 277 5.57 -16.41 19.81
CA GLU A 277 5.40 -17.81 20.20
C GLU A 277 4.02 -18.30 19.74
N ALA A 278 4.00 -19.42 19.05
CA ALA A 278 2.76 -20.07 18.55
C ALA A 278 1.78 -19.09 17.85
N GLY A 279 2.29 -18.23 16.98
CA GLY A 279 1.48 -17.25 16.24
C GLY A 279 1.07 -16.00 17.03
N THR A 280 1.47 -15.89 18.31
CA THR A 280 1.17 -14.74 19.16
C THR A 280 2.43 -13.87 19.35
N ALA A 281 2.36 -12.61 18.97
CA ALA A 281 3.39 -11.62 19.28
C ALA A 281 3.08 -10.94 20.62
N THR A 282 3.93 -11.14 21.62
CA THR A 282 3.85 -10.44 22.90
C THR A 282 4.78 -9.23 22.86
N VAL A 283 4.21 -8.04 22.93
CA VAL A 283 4.92 -6.76 22.92
C VAL A 283 5.11 -6.30 24.36
N HIS A 284 6.37 -6.13 24.76
CA HIS A 284 6.73 -5.65 26.10
C HIS A 284 7.08 -4.15 26.04
N LEU A 285 6.28 -3.34 26.71
CA LEU A 285 6.48 -1.90 26.88
C LEU A 285 6.77 -1.57 28.35
N SER A 286 7.36 -0.39 28.57
CA SER A 286 7.57 0.15 29.92
C SER A 286 6.23 0.32 30.65
N ALA A 287 6.24 0.30 31.99
CA ALA A 287 5.02 0.44 32.81
C ALA A 287 4.29 1.77 32.54
N ASP A 288 5.04 2.83 32.23
CA ASP A 288 4.49 4.17 31.90
C ASP A 288 3.75 4.21 30.54
N SER A 289 3.73 3.09 29.82
CA SER A 289 3.02 2.97 28.54
C SER A 289 1.53 2.68 28.69
N ASP A 290 1.01 2.45 29.90
CA ASP A 290 -0.42 2.20 30.14
C ASP A 290 -1.22 3.52 30.08
N PRO A 291 -2.08 3.73 29.06
CA PRO A 291 -2.94 4.91 29.01
C PRO A 291 -3.98 4.89 30.11
N ALA A 292 -4.30 6.07 30.67
CA ALA A 292 -5.29 6.20 31.73
C ALA A 292 -6.74 5.85 31.31
N SER A 293 -7.04 5.96 30.02
CA SER A 293 -8.38 5.71 29.45
C SER A 293 -8.44 4.33 28.79
N GLU A 294 -9.48 3.55 29.11
CA GLU A 294 -9.73 2.25 28.47
C GLU A 294 -9.87 2.35 26.94
N ASP A 295 -10.59 3.35 26.44
CA ASP A 295 -10.75 3.55 25.00
C ASP A 295 -9.40 3.84 24.32
N THR A 296 -8.56 4.68 24.95
CA THR A 296 -7.22 4.95 24.41
C THR A 296 -6.35 3.70 24.45
N ARG A 297 -6.45 2.88 25.50
CA ARG A 297 -5.74 1.60 25.63
C ARG A 297 -6.13 0.64 24.51
N ARG A 298 -7.42 0.45 24.27
CA ARG A 298 -7.95 -0.43 23.23
C ARG A 298 -7.53 0.03 21.81
N LEU A 299 -7.52 1.34 21.55
CA LEU A 299 -7.05 1.91 20.29
C LEU A 299 -5.53 1.77 20.11
N MET A 300 -4.76 1.94 21.20
CA MET A 300 -3.32 1.69 21.18
C MET A 300 -2.99 0.23 20.84
N VAL A 301 -3.70 -0.72 21.47
CA VAL A 301 -3.55 -2.14 21.16
C VAL A 301 -3.93 -2.41 19.70
N ALA A 302 -5.02 -1.82 19.18
CA ALA A 302 -5.45 -1.94 17.79
C ALA A 302 -4.40 -1.39 16.82
N GLN A 303 -3.74 -0.29 17.14
CA GLN A 303 -2.65 0.28 16.34
C GLN A 303 -1.45 -0.67 16.25
N ILE A 304 -1.05 -1.27 17.36
CA ILE A 304 0.06 -2.23 17.42
C ILE A 304 -0.31 -3.52 16.70
N GLU A 305 -1.51 -4.06 16.95
CA GLU A 305 -2.01 -5.28 16.31
C GLU A 305 -2.09 -5.12 14.79
N GLN A 306 -2.74 -4.05 14.28
CA GLN A 306 -2.84 -3.78 12.85
C GLN A 306 -1.47 -3.69 12.16
N SER A 307 -0.47 -3.20 12.89
CA SER A 307 0.88 -3.07 12.37
C SER A 307 1.67 -4.39 12.40
N LEU A 308 1.42 -5.29 13.34
CA LEU A 308 2.18 -6.53 13.52
C LEU A 308 1.61 -7.74 12.75
N VAL A 309 0.28 -7.84 12.60
CA VAL A 309 -0.36 -8.99 11.93
C VAL A 309 -0.05 -9.11 10.44
N GLN A 310 0.56 -8.10 9.83
CA GLN A 310 1.07 -8.19 8.46
C GLN A 310 2.33 -9.05 8.35
N ILE A 311 3.02 -9.33 9.48
CA ILE A 311 4.22 -10.15 9.53
C ILE A 311 3.81 -11.63 9.50
N SER A 312 4.37 -12.38 8.56
CA SER A 312 4.09 -13.82 8.46
C SER A 312 4.41 -14.56 9.76
N GLY A 313 3.47 -15.36 10.22
CA GLY A 313 3.59 -16.11 11.49
C GLY A 313 3.11 -15.34 12.72
N ILE A 314 2.52 -14.14 12.57
CA ILE A 314 1.84 -13.41 13.63
C ILE A 314 0.34 -13.34 13.31
N ASP A 315 -0.44 -14.08 14.09
CA ASP A 315 -1.91 -14.13 13.96
C ASP A 315 -2.60 -13.31 15.05
N HIS A 316 -1.94 -13.19 16.22
CA HIS A 316 -2.44 -12.48 17.40
C HIS A 316 -1.38 -11.58 18.01
N VAL A 317 -1.84 -10.55 18.69
CA VAL A 317 -0.95 -9.61 19.40
C VAL A 317 -1.44 -9.43 20.83
N ARG A 318 -0.48 -9.49 21.75
CA ARG A 318 -0.68 -9.18 23.16
C ARG A 318 0.27 -8.06 23.56
N VAL A 319 -0.25 -7.02 24.22
CA VAL A 319 0.54 -5.87 24.64
C VAL A 319 0.60 -5.79 26.15
N LEU A 320 1.80 -5.75 26.70
CA LEU A 320 2.08 -5.63 28.14
C LEU A 320 2.72 -4.27 28.41
N ALA A 321 2.18 -3.52 29.36
CA ALA A 321 2.81 -2.35 29.96
C ALA A 321 3.37 -2.74 31.35
N GLY A 322 4.69 -2.94 31.43
CA GLY A 322 5.31 -3.63 32.55
C GLY A 322 4.76 -5.05 32.71
N THR A 323 3.99 -5.31 33.76
CA THR A 323 3.32 -6.60 34.01
C THR A 323 1.83 -6.58 33.69
N VAL A 324 1.27 -5.44 33.32
CA VAL A 324 -0.17 -5.24 33.06
C VAL A 324 -0.48 -5.58 31.61
N ASP A 325 -1.41 -6.51 31.41
CA ASP A 325 -1.97 -6.81 30.08
C ASP A 325 -2.96 -5.71 29.70
N LEU A 326 -2.75 -5.07 28.54
CA LEU A 326 -3.59 -3.97 28.07
C LEU A 326 -4.93 -4.44 27.48
N GLY A 327 -5.14 -5.75 27.35
CA GLY A 327 -6.40 -6.34 26.91
C GLY A 327 -6.62 -6.30 25.40
N ALA A 328 -7.89 -6.36 25.00
CA ALA A 328 -8.25 -6.50 23.60
C ALA A 328 -8.19 -5.19 22.81
N ALA A 329 -7.87 -5.29 21.53
CA ALA A 329 -7.89 -4.19 20.55
C ALA A 329 -9.30 -3.60 20.36
N ALA A 330 -9.38 -2.31 20.06
CA ALA A 330 -10.58 -1.71 19.52
C ALA A 330 -10.85 -2.23 18.09
N GLN A 331 -12.11 -2.48 17.81
CA GLN A 331 -12.53 -2.80 16.44
C GLN A 331 -12.76 -1.49 15.67
N LEU A 332 -11.85 -1.13 14.77
CA LEU A 332 -12.08 -0.04 13.83
C LEU A 332 -12.74 -0.60 12.58
N THR A 333 -13.59 0.22 11.95
CA THR A 333 -14.25 -0.19 10.70
C THR A 333 -13.19 -0.50 9.63
N PRO A 334 -13.16 -1.70 9.06
CA PRO A 334 -12.23 -2.04 8.00
C PRO A 334 -12.40 -1.06 6.82
N MET A 335 -11.29 -0.63 6.25
CA MET A 335 -11.28 0.11 4.99
C MET A 335 -11.36 -0.88 3.82
N ALA A 336 -12.36 -1.74 3.80
CA ALA A 336 -12.64 -2.48 2.59
C ALA A 336 -13.27 -1.47 1.61
N PRO A 337 -12.71 -1.32 0.40
CA PRO A 337 -13.47 -0.67 -0.65
C PRO A 337 -14.81 -1.42 -0.71
N GLU A 338 -15.92 -0.71 -0.51
CA GLU A 338 -17.20 -1.33 -0.85
C GLU A 338 -17.05 -1.84 -2.27
N VAL A 339 -17.32 -3.12 -2.51
CA VAL A 339 -17.39 -3.70 -3.85
C VAL A 339 -18.62 -3.08 -4.55
N GLY A 340 -18.57 -1.75 -4.69
CA GLY A 340 -19.69 -0.90 -5.00
C GLY A 340 -19.91 -0.63 -6.46
N GLY A 341 -19.00 -1.11 -7.27
CA GLY A 341 -19.08 -0.91 -8.71
C GLY A 341 -18.79 0.54 -9.16
N ILE A 342 -18.61 0.68 -10.43
CA ILE A 342 -18.36 1.93 -11.12
C ILE A 342 -19.61 2.81 -11.04
N VAL A 343 -19.42 4.09 -10.74
CA VAL A 343 -20.43 5.14 -10.93
C VAL A 343 -20.10 5.85 -12.24
N GLY A 344 -21.11 6.11 -13.07
CA GLY A 344 -20.91 6.78 -14.36
C GLY A 344 -22.21 7.36 -14.89
N MET A 345 -22.13 7.98 -16.06
CA MET A 345 -23.28 8.50 -16.79
C MET A 345 -23.80 7.48 -17.79
N SER A 346 -25.11 7.32 -17.89
CA SER A 346 -25.80 6.56 -18.93
C SER A 346 -27.12 7.21 -19.27
N GLU A 347 -27.33 7.54 -20.54
CA GLU A 347 -28.55 8.16 -21.04
C GLU A 347 -29.02 9.37 -20.20
N GLY A 348 -28.08 10.26 -19.85
CA GLY A 348 -28.33 11.45 -19.04
C GLY A 348 -28.54 11.21 -17.54
N SER A 349 -28.50 9.96 -17.10
CA SER A 349 -28.68 9.57 -15.70
C SER A 349 -27.37 9.14 -15.05
N VAL A 350 -27.21 9.40 -13.77
CA VAL A 350 -26.14 8.82 -12.95
C VAL A 350 -26.51 7.40 -12.58
N VAL A 351 -25.65 6.46 -12.89
CA VAL A 351 -25.86 5.04 -12.66
C VAL A 351 -24.70 4.44 -11.87
N ARG A 352 -24.98 3.35 -11.14
CA ARG A 352 -23.97 2.54 -10.45
C ARG A 352 -24.01 1.10 -11.00
N GLY A 353 -22.83 0.54 -11.29
CA GLY A 353 -22.68 -0.80 -11.85
C GLY A 353 -22.50 -0.80 -13.36
N THR A 354 -22.43 -1.97 -13.95
CA THR A 354 -22.17 -2.19 -15.38
C THR A 354 -23.14 -3.20 -15.97
N GLY A 355 -23.49 -3.03 -17.26
CA GLY A 355 -24.36 -3.95 -17.98
C GLY A 355 -25.75 -4.12 -17.32
N ALA A 356 -26.24 -5.36 -17.23
CA ALA A 356 -27.56 -5.67 -16.68
C ALA A 356 -27.72 -5.47 -15.16
N ARG A 357 -26.62 -5.28 -14.44
CA ARG A 357 -26.62 -5.00 -12.98
C ARG A 357 -26.55 -3.51 -12.66
N ARG A 358 -26.87 -2.68 -13.61
CA ARG A 358 -26.84 -1.22 -13.47
C ARG A 358 -28.09 -0.74 -12.73
N ILE A 359 -27.90 0.14 -11.74
CA ILE A 359 -28.98 0.82 -11.01
C ILE A 359 -28.88 2.33 -11.24
N THR A 360 -30.01 2.99 -11.44
CA THR A 360 -30.07 4.45 -11.55
C THR A 360 -30.05 5.06 -10.15
N LEU A 361 -29.07 5.95 -9.93
CA LEU A 361 -28.94 6.72 -8.69
C LEU A 361 -29.66 8.07 -8.80
N ALA A 362 -29.58 8.72 -9.95
CA ALA A 362 -30.25 10.00 -10.24
C ALA A 362 -30.55 10.11 -11.72
N SER A 363 -31.80 10.41 -12.08
CA SER A 363 -32.16 10.72 -13.46
C SER A 363 -31.89 12.20 -13.77
N ASP A 364 -31.84 12.54 -15.06
CA ASP A 364 -31.77 13.92 -15.57
C ASP A 364 -32.84 14.83 -14.94
N ARG A 365 -34.06 14.31 -14.79
CA ARG A 365 -35.19 15.00 -14.15
C ARG A 365 -34.90 15.37 -12.69
N VAL A 366 -34.28 14.45 -11.94
CA VAL A 366 -33.92 14.65 -10.52
C VAL A 366 -32.72 15.59 -10.40
N LEU A 367 -31.79 15.49 -11.33
CA LEU A 367 -30.62 16.40 -11.42
C LEU A 367 -31.04 17.81 -11.89
N GLY A 368 -32.18 17.94 -12.57
CA GLY A 368 -32.67 19.21 -13.13
C GLY A 368 -31.90 19.66 -14.38
N THR A 369 -31.16 18.76 -15.01
CA THR A 369 -30.33 19.05 -16.18
C THR A 369 -30.09 17.81 -17.02
N SER A 370 -29.91 17.98 -18.33
CA SER A 370 -29.54 16.92 -19.28
C SER A 370 -28.05 16.90 -19.63
N ASP A 371 -27.27 17.90 -19.18
CA ASP A 371 -25.83 18.02 -19.46
C ASP A 371 -24.94 17.57 -18.29
N ALA A 372 -25.50 16.78 -17.37
CA ALA A 372 -24.77 16.24 -16.24
C ALA A 372 -23.57 15.39 -16.70
N ARG A 373 -22.43 15.57 -16.05
CA ARG A 373 -21.17 14.86 -16.33
C ARG A 373 -20.36 14.63 -15.06
N SER A 374 -19.32 13.81 -15.17
CA SER A 374 -18.36 13.53 -14.09
C SER A 374 -19.03 13.20 -12.75
N PRO A 375 -19.88 12.16 -12.70
CA PRO A 375 -20.61 11.82 -11.49
C PRO A 375 -19.68 11.25 -10.43
N SER A 376 -20.01 11.48 -9.17
CA SER A 376 -19.33 10.91 -8.01
C SER A 376 -20.35 10.60 -6.91
N LEU A 377 -20.00 9.71 -5.98
CA LEU A 377 -20.83 9.34 -4.85
C LEU A 377 -20.06 9.64 -3.56
N GLY A 378 -20.64 10.39 -2.66
CA GLY A 378 -20.10 10.62 -1.32
C GLY A 378 -20.36 9.45 -0.38
N ALA A 379 -19.61 9.35 0.71
CA ALA A 379 -19.78 8.33 1.73
C ALA A 379 -21.17 8.36 2.41
N ASP A 380 -21.81 9.53 2.43
CA ASP A 380 -23.20 9.71 2.89
C ASP A 380 -24.25 9.21 1.86
N GLY A 381 -23.81 8.71 0.71
CA GLY A 381 -24.65 8.29 -0.40
C GLY A 381 -25.22 9.44 -1.22
N ALA A 382 -24.76 10.69 -1.02
CA ALA A 382 -25.11 11.81 -1.88
C ALA A 382 -24.45 11.66 -3.26
N VAL A 383 -25.22 11.94 -4.32
CA VAL A 383 -24.71 11.99 -5.69
C VAL A 383 -24.22 13.41 -5.98
N TYR A 384 -23.00 13.51 -6.50
CA TYR A 384 -22.44 14.74 -7.05
C TYR A 384 -22.35 14.60 -8.57
N ALA A 385 -22.59 15.69 -9.29
CA ALA A 385 -22.39 15.77 -10.73
C ALA A 385 -22.08 17.20 -11.14
N LEU A 386 -21.36 17.38 -12.23
CA LEU A 386 -21.17 18.70 -12.83
C LEU A 386 -22.25 18.98 -13.88
N SER A 387 -22.69 20.22 -13.98
CA SER A 387 -23.53 20.73 -15.06
C SER A 387 -23.06 22.13 -15.42
N ALA A 388 -22.75 22.35 -16.70
CA ALA A 388 -22.15 23.59 -17.16
C ALA A 388 -21.00 24.08 -16.26
N SER A 389 -21.18 25.18 -15.52
CA SER A 389 -20.22 25.75 -14.57
C SER A 389 -20.58 25.49 -13.09
N SER A 390 -21.45 24.51 -12.81
CA SER A 390 -21.96 24.25 -11.47
C SER A 390 -21.70 22.82 -10.99
N LEU A 391 -21.50 22.67 -9.67
CA LEU A 391 -21.51 21.40 -8.97
C LEU A 391 -22.88 21.18 -8.34
N LEU A 392 -23.52 20.11 -8.76
CA LEU A 392 -24.80 19.65 -8.24
C LEU A 392 -24.57 18.65 -7.11
N ARG A 393 -25.43 18.66 -6.09
CA ARG A 393 -25.52 17.66 -5.05
C ARG A 393 -26.96 17.18 -4.90
N LEU A 394 -27.15 15.87 -4.98
CA LEU A 394 -28.40 15.19 -4.64
C LEU A 394 -28.19 14.40 -3.36
N PRO A 395 -28.70 14.82 -2.20
CA PRO A 395 -28.65 14.03 -0.98
C PRO A 395 -29.38 12.71 -1.15
N ARG A 396 -28.94 11.66 -0.46
CA ARG A 396 -29.57 10.34 -0.49
C ARG A 396 -31.05 10.43 -0.12
N GLY A 397 -31.91 9.84 -0.95
CA GLY A 397 -33.36 9.81 -0.72
C GLY A 397 -34.10 11.11 -1.06
N GLN A 398 -33.43 12.12 -1.58
CA GLN A 398 -34.09 13.34 -2.10
C GLN A 398 -34.44 13.19 -3.58
N ASN A 399 -35.42 13.97 -4.04
CA ASN A 399 -35.95 13.92 -5.40
C ASN A 399 -35.54 15.14 -6.24
N SER A 400 -34.66 16.00 -5.74
CA SER A 400 -34.16 17.18 -6.44
C SER A 400 -32.76 17.50 -5.99
N ALA A 401 -31.86 17.69 -6.94
CA ALA A 401 -30.50 18.16 -6.69
C ALA A 401 -30.50 19.67 -6.44
N SER A 402 -29.47 20.13 -5.74
CA SER A 402 -29.19 21.55 -5.50
C SER A 402 -27.80 21.91 -6.00
N VAL A 403 -27.64 23.14 -6.45
CA VAL A 403 -26.31 23.70 -6.77
C VAL A 403 -25.62 24.06 -5.46
N ILE A 404 -24.44 23.51 -5.23
CA ILE A 404 -23.63 23.79 -4.03
C ILE A 404 -22.38 24.61 -4.35
N LEU A 405 -21.98 24.71 -5.62
CA LEU A 405 -20.87 25.53 -6.09
C LEU A 405 -21.16 25.99 -7.52
N SER A 406 -20.86 27.23 -7.83
CA SER A 406 -20.80 27.75 -9.20
C SER A 406 -19.53 28.55 -9.39
N VAL A 407 -18.97 28.48 -10.59
CA VAL A 407 -17.84 29.30 -11.05
C VAL A 407 -18.31 30.20 -12.20
N GLY A 408 -17.52 31.21 -12.54
CA GLY A 408 -17.79 32.08 -13.68
C GLY A 408 -17.84 31.32 -15.01
N ASP A 409 -18.17 32.04 -16.10
CA ASP A 409 -18.26 31.44 -17.43
C ASP A 409 -16.91 30.80 -17.83
N PRO A 410 -16.87 29.48 -18.10
CA PRO A 410 -15.64 28.78 -18.50
C PRO A 410 -15.00 29.35 -19.77
N SER A 411 -15.80 30.02 -20.63
CA SER A 411 -15.31 30.64 -21.86
C SER A 411 -14.49 31.90 -21.62
N ALA A 412 -14.50 32.45 -20.40
CA ALA A 412 -13.75 33.66 -20.03
C ALA A 412 -12.26 33.39 -19.68
N GLY A 413 -11.75 32.17 -19.93
CA GLY A 413 -10.34 31.82 -19.73
C GLY A 413 -9.99 31.43 -18.28
N ALA A 414 -10.92 31.49 -17.34
CA ALA A 414 -10.80 30.87 -16.04
C ALA A 414 -11.15 29.38 -16.18
N GLY A 415 -10.26 28.46 -15.79
CA GLY A 415 -10.48 27.01 -15.88
C GLY A 415 -11.84 26.62 -15.27
N GLY A 416 -12.53 25.68 -15.91
CA GLY A 416 -13.83 25.17 -15.43
C GLY A 416 -13.73 24.35 -14.15
N LEU A 417 -14.81 23.61 -13.85
CA LEU A 417 -14.84 22.63 -12.75
C LEU A 417 -14.28 21.28 -13.21
N GLY A 418 -13.36 20.72 -12.46
CA GLY A 418 -12.88 19.33 -12.57
C GLY A 418 -13.82 18.34 -11.88
N ALA A 419 -13.65 17.04 -12.19
CA ALA A 419 -14.46 15.97 -11.61
C ALA A 419 -14.48 16.03 -10.07
N PRO A 420 -15.68 15.98 -9.45
CA PRO A 420 -15.81 16.00 -8.00
C PRO A 420 -15.50 14.66 -7.38
N MET A 421 -15.03 14.65 -6.14
CA MET A 421 -14.85 13.48 -5.30
C MET A 421 -15.38 13.76 -3.90
N GLY A 422 -16.36 12.97 -3.42
CA GLY A 422 -16.86 13.09 -2.06
C GLY A 422 -15.94 12.40 -1.06
N ASP A 423 -15.60 13.04 0.06
CA ASP A 423 -14.88 12.41 1.15
C ASP A 423 -15.82 11.85 2.23
N ARG A 424 -15.27 11.10 3.21
CA ARG A 424 -16.03 10.52 4.31
C ARG A 424 -16.58 11.55 5.32
N HIS A 425 -16.09 12.78 5.29
CA HIS A 425 -16.51 13.88 6.17
C HIS A 425 -17.61 14.75 5.56
N GLY A 426 -18.14 14.36 4.37
CA GLY A 426 -19.21 15.08 3.68
C GLY A 426 -18.76 16.30 2.88
N TRP A 427 -17.47 16.38 2.53
CA TRP A 427 -16.91 17.39 1.66
C TRP A 427 -16.73 16.85 0.26
N ALA A 428 -17.12 17.62 -0.75
CA ALA A 428 -16.82 17.37 -2.14
C ALA A 428 -15.55 18.13 -2.53
N TRP A 429 -14.56 17.40 -3.03
CA TRP A 429 -13.27 17.93 -3.50
C TRP A 429 -13.29 18.01 -5.01
N LEU A 430 -12.77 19.10 -5.56
CA LEU A 430 -12.68 19.29 -7.00
C LEU A 430 -11.64 20.36 -7.33
N LEU A 431 -11.26 20.43 -8.60
CA LEU A 431 -10.54 21.59 -9.12
C LEU A 431 -11.59 22.63 -9.55
N ALA A 432 -11.49 23.83 -9.00
CA ALA A 432 -12.29 24.98 -9.39
C ALA A 432 -11.35 26.10 -9.84
N GLU A 433 -11.47 26.52 -11.08
CA GLU A 433 -10.61 27.57 -11.66
C GLU A 433 -9.10 27.25 -11.51
N GLY A 434 -8.72 25.97 -11.69
CA GLY A 434 -7.35 25.49 -11.55
C GLY A 434 -6.85 25.36 -10.11
N ARG A 435 -7.71 25.58 -9.11
CA ARG A 435 -7.38 25.47 -7.69
C ARG A 435 -8.08 24.30 -7.03
N LEU A 436 -7.36 23.58 -6.18
CA LEU A 436 -7.95 22.54 -5.34
C LEU A 436 -8.92 23.19 -4.34
N THR A 437 -10.18 22.77 -4.37
CA THR A 437 -11.26 23.33 -3.57
C THR A 437 -12.04 22.21 -2.92
N ALA A 438 -12.46 22.38 -1.66
CA ALA A 438 -13.42 21.52 -1.01
C ALA A 438 -14.68 22.32 -0.65
N VAL A 439 -15.87 21.73 -0.86
CA VAL A 439 -17.16 22.36 -0.58
C VAL A 439 -18.06 21.37 0.15
N ASN A 440 -18.75 21.80 1.19
CA ASN A 440 -19.69 20.94 1.91
C ASN A 440 -21.11 20.98 1.30
N GLY A 441 -22.00 20.16 1.85
CA GLY A 441 -23.37 20.06 1.36
C GLY A 441 -24.22 21.35 1.45
N SER A 442 -23.80 22.34 2.24
CA SER A 442 -24.44 23.67 2.32
C SER A 442 -23.82 24.72 1.40
N GLY A 443 -22.82 24.35 0.59
CA GLY A 443 -22.13 25.26 -0.31
C GLY A 443 -20.99 26.07 0.35
N GLN A 444 -20.63 25.76 1.59
CA GLN A 444 -19.51 26.41 2.25
C GLN A 444 -18.20 25.89 1.68
N ARG A 445 -17.34 26.77 1.18
CA ARG A 445 -16.01 26.45 0.68
C ARG A 445 -15.01 26.38 1.83
N ALA A 446 -14.08 25.43 1.77
CA ALA A 446 -12.92 25.39 2.64
C ALA A 446 -11.77 26.15 1.99
N THR A 447 -11.08 26.97 2.77
CA THR A 447 -9.82 27.58 2.37
C THR A 447 -8.71 26.62 2.79
N LEU A 448 -7.95 26.12 1.81
CA LEU A 448 -6.85 25.19 2.04
C LEU A 448 -5.54 25.96 2.14
N GLU A 449 -4.95 25.95 3.34
CA GLU A 449 -3.64 26.56 3.57
C GLU A 449 -2.55 25.53 3.27
N SER A 450 -1.69 25.84 2.29
CA SER A 450 -0.53 25.01 1.95
C SER A 450 0.47 25.82 1.12
N SER A 451 1.67 26.00 1.62
CA SER A 451 2.72 26.76 0.94
C SER A 451 3.13 26.13 -0.40
N TRP A 452 3.24 24.82 -0.46
CA TRP A 452 3.70 24.12 -1.66
C TRP A 452 2.65 24.03 -2.79
N LEU A 453 1.37 24.28 -2.51
CA LEU A 453 0.32 24.41 -3.55
C LEU A 453 0.36 25.75 -4.27
N GLN A 454 1.02 26.76 -3.70
CA GLN A 454 1.12 28.10 -4.31
C GLN A 454 2.12 28.13 -5.47
N ASP A 455 3.02 27.14 -5.55
CA ASP A 455 4.09 27.06 -6.55
C ASP A 455 3.64 26.53 -7.92
N GLY A 456 2.36 26.23 -8.11
CA GLY A 456 1.83 25.75 -9.40
C GLY A 456 0.38 25.32 -9.35
N ALA A 457 -0.33 25.44 -10.49
CA ALA A 457 -1.69 24.96 -10.62
C ALA A 457 -1.75 23.43 -10.50
N VAL A 458 -2.79 22.94 -9.85
CA VAL A 458 -3.09 21.50 -9.73
C VAL A 458 -3.78 21.04 -11.00
N THR A 459 -3.32 19.92 -11.57
CA THR A 459 -3.90 19.33 -12.79
C THR A 459 -4.69 18.07 -12.53
N ALA A 460 -4.38 17.35 -11.44
CA ALA A 460 -5.11 16.17 -10.98
C ALA A 460 -4.92 15.99 -9.47
N PHE A 461 -5.88 15.37 -8.84
CA PHE A 461 -5.79 14.91 -7.45
C PHE A 461 -6.60 13.63 -7.28
N ASP A 462 -6.30 12.88 -6.23
CA ASP A 462 -7.14 11.77 -5.76
C ASP A 462 -6.98 11.62 -4.24
N LEU A 463 -8.06 11.19 -3.57
CA LEU A 463 -8.09 10.96 -2.13
C LEU A 463 -7.81 9.51 -1.80
N SER A 464 -7.07 9.27 -0.72
CA SER A 464 -6.89 7.93 -0.18
C SER A 464 -8.21 7.34 0.35
N VAL A 465 -8.26 6.01 0.52
CA VAL A 465 -9.47 5.29 0.94
C VAL A 465 -10.00 5.77 2.30
N GLU A 466 -9.10 6.15 3.21
CA GLU A 466 -9.46 6.70 4.52
C GLU A 466 -9.84 8.19 4.48
N SER A 467 -9.70 8.85 3.31
CA SER A 467 -9.97 10.28 3.10
C SER A 467 -9.11 11.24 3.94
N GLU A 468 -7.96 10.77 4.44
CA GLU A 468 -7.05 11.58 5.25
C GLU A 468 -5.82 12.04 4.48
N ARG A 469 -5.48 11.37 3.36
CA ARG A 469 -4.35 11.72 2.51
C ARG A 469 -4.84 12.08 1.12
N ILE A 470 -4.12 12.97 0.48
CA ILE A 470 -4.36 13.40 -0.89
C ILE A 470 -3.11 13.23 -1.72
N ALA A 471 -3.26 12.70 -2.92
CA ALA A 471 -2.24 12.75 -3.96
C ALA A 471 -2.57 13.91 -4.92
N VAL A 472 -1.58 14.70 -5.29
CA VAL A 472 -1.73 15.89 -6.13
C VAL A 472 -0.68 15.85 -7.24
N ARG A 473 -1.12 16.15 -8.48
CA ARG A 473 -0.25 16.38 -9.62
C ARG A 473 -0.30 17.84 -10.01
N ARG A 474 0.86 18.46 -10.20
CA ARG A 474 1.01 19.88 -10.57
C ARG A 474 1.26 20.02 -12.08
N THR A 475 1.14 21.25 -12.59
CA THR A 475 1.37 21.57 -14.02
C THR A 475 2.79 21.26 -14.48
N ASP A 476 3.78 21.30 -13.58
CA ASP A 476 5.16 20.93 -13.87
C ASP A 476 5.38 19.40 -13.95
N GLY A 477 4.30 18.62 -13.81
CA GLY A 477 4.34 17.15 -13.81
C GLY A 477 4.79 16.52 -12.51
N ARG A 478 5.10 17.30 -11.46
CA ARG A 478 5.43 16.74 -10.15
C ARG A 478 4.20 16.17 -9.47
N VAL A 479 4.38 15.04 -8.82
CA VAL A 479 3.37 14.39 -7.99
C VAL A 479 3.84 14.38 -6.55
N ALA A 480 2.96 14.76 -5.65
CA ALA A 480 3.21 14.75 -4.20
C ALA A 480 2.01 14.17 -3.46
N VAL A 481 2.27 13.60 -2.29
CA VAL A 481 1.26 13.12 -1.35
C VAL A 481 1.36 13.96 -0.07
N ALA A 482 0.22 14.33 0.50
CA ALA A 482 0.16 15.04 1.78
C ALA A 482 -0.99 14.55 2.63
N ILE A 483 -0.88 14.77 3.95
CA ILE A 483 -1.99 14.60 4.87
C ILE A 483 -2.95 15.78 4.74
N ILE A 484 -4.25 15.53 4.85
CA ILE A 484 -5.27 16.58 4.93
C ILE A 484 -5.39 17.03 6.39
N ILE A 485 -5.17 18.30 6.63
CA ILE A 485 -5.35 18.90 7.97
C ILE A 485 -6.82 19.28 8.11
N ARG A 486 -7.46 18.76 9.16
CA ARG A 486 -8.87 19.02 9.47
C ARG A 486 -9.02 19.63 10.85
N ASP A 487 -10.04 20.44 11.03
CA ASP A 487 -10.48 20.91 12.35
C ASP A 487 -11.29 19.82 13.09
N GLN A 488 -11.85 20.17 14.24
CA GLN A 488 -12.61 19.23 15.08
C GLN A 488 -13.93 18.77 14.44
N ASP A 489 -14.48 19.55 13.51
CA ASP A 489 -15.72 19.26 12.79
C ASP A 489 -15.48 18.53 11.46
N GLY A 490 -14.23 18.12 11.19
CA GLY A 490 -13.83 17.41 9.98
C GLY A 490 -13.67 18.33 8.75
N ARG A 491 -13.78 19.67 8.91
CA ARG A 491 -13.56 20.63 7.82
C ARG A 491 -12.08 20.63 7.43
N PRO A 492 -11.75 20.49 6.14
CA PRO A 492 -10.37 20.63 5.70
C PRO A 492 -9.92 22.10 5.82
N THR A 493 -8.76 22.31 6.43
CA THR A 493 -8.19 23.66 6.67
C THR A 493 -6.87 23.85 5.92
N GLY A 494 -6.19 22.75 5.53
CA GLY A 494 -4.92 22.80 4.84
C GLY A 494 -4.40 21.44 4.47
N LEU A 495 -3.21 21.43 3.89
CA LEU A 495 -2.44 20.22 3.63
C LEU A 495 -1.12 20.28 4.39
N GLY A 496 -0.70 19.16 4.95
CA GLY A 496 0.61 19.02 5.58
C GLY A 496 1.77 19.15 4.58
N PRO A 497 3.02 19.00 5.05
CA PRO A 497 4.18 19.01 4.18
C PRO A 497 4.05 18.00 3.04
N ALA A 498 4.48 18.38 1.84
CA ALA A 498 4.45 17.49 0.69
C ALA A 498 5.52 16.40 0.81
N LEU A 499 5.12 15.15 0.62
CA LEU A 499 6.01 14.06 0.31
C LEU A 499 6.10 13.92 -1.21
N GLU A 500 7.19 14.40 -1.79
CA GLU A 500 7.41 14.33 -3.23
C GLU A 500 7.53 12.88 -3.70
N MET A 501 6.95 12.58 -4.85
CA MET A 501 6.92 11.26 -5.48
C MET A 501 7.71 11.28 -6.81
N PRO A 502 9.06 11.30 -6.78
CA PRO A 502 9.86 11.48 -8.00
C PRO A 502 9.58 10.42 -9.08
N ARG A 503 9.28 9.20 -8.66
CA ARG A 503 8.99 8.08 -9.59
C ARG A 503 7.59 8.14 -10.21
N ALA A 504 6.65 8.89 -9.60
CA ALA A 504 5.35 9.21 -10.18
C ALA A 504 5.38 10.49 -11.01
N SER A 505 6.44 11.28 -10.90
CA SER A 505 6.60 12.59 -11.54
C SER A 505 7.21 12.46 -12.94
N GLY A 506 6.95 13.45 -13.79
CA GLY A 506 7.55 13.57 -15.11
C GLY A 506 6.67 14.39 -16.08
N ALA A 507 7.29 15.07 -17.02
CA ALA A 507 6.61 15.96 -17.98
C ALA A 507 5.59 15.24 -18.87
N GLY A 508 5.81 13.95 -19.15
CA GLY A 508 4.90 13.11 -19.95
C GLY A 508 3.89 12.30 -19.12
N THR A 509 3.79 12.52 -17.79
CA THR A 509 2.82 11.81 -16.97
C THR A 509 1.44 12.43 -17.08
N SER A 510 0.39 11.61 -17.01
CA SER A 510 -1.01 12.02 -16.95
C SER A 510 -1.80 11.07 -16.05
N GLY A 511 -3.04 11.45 -15.72
CA GLY A 511 -3.84 10.70 -14.77
C GLY A 511 -3.17 10.63 -13.39
N LEU A 512 -3.94 10.34 -12.39
CA LEU A 512 -3.47 10.11 -11.02
C LEU A 512 -4.60 9.43 -10.26
N SER A 513 -4.33 8.29 -9.63
CA SER A 513 -5.30 7.67 -8.73
C SER A 513 -4.59 6.89 -7.63
N TRP A 514 -5.18 6.81 -6.45
CA TRP A 514 -4.79 5.81 -5.46
C TRP A 514 -5.19 4.42 -5.95
N CYS A 515 -4.25 3.48 -5.95
CA CYS A 515 -4.49 2.11 -6.41
C CYS A 515 -4.24 1.05 -5.33
N ALA A 516 -3.82 1.49 -4.16
CA ALA A 516 -3.70 0.66 -2.94
C ALA A 516 -3.65 1.60 -1.71
N PRO A 517 -3.79 1.09 -0.49
CA PRO A 517 -3.69 1.93 0.72
C PRO A 517 -2.42 2.78 0.79
N ASN A 518 -1.31 2.31 0.21
CA ASN A 518 -0.02 3.00 0.21
C ASN A 518 0.58 3.14 -1.20
N ALA A 519 -0.22 3.16 -2.25
CA ALA A 519 0.30 3.34 -3.61
C ALA A 519 -0.60 4.23 -4.46
N VAL A 520 0.02 5.06 -5.26
CA VAL A 520 -0.63 5.84 -6.32
C VAL A 520 -0.23 5.28 -7.69
N CYS A 521 -1.12 5.38 -8.67
CA CYS A 521 -0.80 5.08 -10.05
C CYS A 521 -0.90 6.32 -10.92
N VAL A 522 -0.02 6.39 -11.92
CA VAL A 522 0.02 7.44 -12.94
C VAL A 522 0.24 6.81 -14.32
N LEU A 523 -0.22 7.48 -15.36
CA LEU A 523 0.18 7.17 -16.72
C LEU A 523 1.49 7.91 -17.03
N ALA A 524 2.52 7.19 -17.43
CA ALA A 524 3.76 7.76 -17.93
C ALA A 524 3.77 7.69 -19.47
N ALA A 525 4.31 8.73 -20.13
CA ALA A 525 4.46 8.72 -21.57
C ALA A 525 5.26 7.50 -22.02
N ALA A 526 4.92 6.99 -23.20
CA ALA A 526 5.69 5.91 -23.82
C ALA A 526 7.16 6.31 -23.94
N GLY A 527 8.04 5.47 -23.42
CA GLY A 527 9.46 5.57 -23.72
C GLY A 527 9.69 5.32 -25.21
N THR A 528 10.80 5.83 -25.73
CA THR A 528 11.20 5.64 -27.16
C THR A 528 11.31 4.17 -27.55
N GLU A 529 11.54 3.27 -26.61
CA GLU A 529 11.64 1.82 -26.80
C GLU A 529 10.29 1.09 -26.78
N GLY A 530 9.23 1.69 -26.22
CA GLY A 530 7.93 1.03 -25.98
C GLY A 530 6.91 1.11 -27.11
N GLY A 531 7.30 1.50 -28.33
CA GLY A 531 6.38 1.52 -29.48
C GLY A 531 5.16 2.45 -29.32
N GLY A 532 5.26 3.48 -28.48
CA GLY A 532 4.22 4.49 -28.30
C GLY A 532 3.05 4.06 -27.40
N VAL A 533 3.22 3.00 -26.59
CA VAL A 533 2.23 2.59 -25.57
C VAL A 533 2.62 3.19 -24.23
N PRO A 534 1.76 3.98 -23.57
CA PRO A 534 2.02 4.52 -22.23
C PRO A 534 2.20 3.40 -21.20
N GLU A 535 2.97 3.69 -20.15
CA GLU A 535 3.13 2.82 -19.00
C GLU A 535 2.19 3.27 -17.87
N VAL A 536 1.68 2.31 -17.10
CA VAL A 536 1.04 2.58 -15.80
C VAL A 536 2.07 2.32 -14.71
N ARG A 537 2.51 3.36 -14.02
CA ARG A 537 3.43 3.24 -12.89
C ARG A 537 2.62 3.20 -11.59
N LEU A 538 2.78 2.12 -10.83
CA LEU A 538 2.26 1.97 -9.49
C LEU A 538 3.39 2.31 -8.52
N VAL A 539 3.28 3.43 -7.85
CA VAL A 539 4.34 4.00 -7.01
C VAL A 539 3.91 3.95 -5.55
N GLN A 540 4.59 3.13 -4.77
CA GLN A 540 4.35 3.08 -3.33
C GLN A 540 4.83 4.38 -2.66
N VAL A 541 4.03 4.90 -1.75
CA VAL A 541 4.35 6.09 -0.94
C VAL A 541 5.44 5.71 0.07
N GLY A 542 6.68 6.10 -0.23
CA GLY A 542 7.86 5.66 0.55
C GLY A 542 8.34 4.24 0.21
N GLY A 543 8.04 3.74 -0.99
CA GLY A 543 8.36 2.37 -1.40
C GLY A 543 8.83 2.20 -2.84
N ALA A 544 8.65 1.00 -3.35
CA ALA A 544 9.05 0.58 -4.68
C ALA A 544 8.10 1.08 -5.76
N VAL A 545 8.52 0.95 -7.02
CA VAL A 545 7.72 1.20 -8.21
C VAL A 545 7.50 -0.12 -8.94
N ASN A 546 6.26 -0.37 -9.32
CA ASN A 546 5.89 -1.43 -10.26
C ASN A 546 5.39 -0.78 -11.55
N THR A 547 5.80 -1.29 -12.70
CA THR A 547 5.43 -0.75 -14.01
C THR A 547 4.66 -1.78 -14.79
N LEU A 548 3.52 -1.36 -15.34
CA LEU A 548 2.66 -2.17 -16.19
C LEU A 548 2.63 -1.54 -17.58
N VAL A 549 2.59 -2.37 -18.61
CA VAL A 549 2.29 -1.89 -19.96
C VAL A 549 0.83 -1.41 -19.98
N GLY A 550 0.58 -0.20 -20.43
CA GLY A 550 -0.74 0.39 -20.51
C GLY A 550 -1.48 0.05 -21.82
N VAL A 551 -2.33 0.98 -22.26
CA VAL A 551 -3.11 0.89 -23.50
C VAL A 551 -2.73 2.06 -24.39
N ARG A 552 -2.64 1.81 -25.71
CA ARG A 552 -2.39 2.88 -26.68
C ARG A 552 -3.48 3.97 -26.59
N GLY A 553 -3.07 5.22 -26.59
CA GLY A 553 -3.99 6.36 -26.48
C GLY A 553 -4.58 6.55 -25.07
N ALA A 554 -4.04 5.89 -24.03
CA ALA A 554 -4.49 6.10 -22.67
C ALA A 554 -4.37 7.58 -22.25
N ARG A 555 -5.43 8.13 -21.64
CA ARG A 555 -5.50 9.51 -21.13
C ARG A 555 -5.65 9.60 -19.63
N SER A 556 -6.36 8.64 -19.04
CA SER A 556 -6.68 8.63 -17.62
C SER A 556 -6.56 7.22 -17.05
N VAL A 557 -6.16 7.14 -15.80
CA VAL A 557 -6.19 5.92 -14.98
C VAL A 557 -6.97 6.21 -13.70
N ILE A 558 -7.88 5.30 -13.35
CA ILE A 558 -8.67 5.36 -12.12
C ILE A 558 -8.70 3.98 -11.46
N SER A 559 -8.93 3.94 -10.15
CA SER A 559 -8.99 2.73 -9.35
C SER A 559 -9.98 2.87 -8.19
N ASP A 560 -10.53 1.77 -7.72
CA ASP A 560 -11.27 1.70 -6.44
C ASP A 560 -10.33 1.52 -5.23
N ARG A 561 -9.08 1.93 -5.35
CA ARG A 561 -7.97 1.78 -4.38
C ARG A 561 -7.46 0.34 -4.27
N SER A 562 -7.68 -0.45 -5.34
CA SER A 562 -7.12 -1.79 -5.52
C SER A 562 -6.38 -1.88 -6.85
N GLU A 563 -5.23 -2.52 -6.88
CA GLU A 563 -4.47 -2.76 -8.12
C GLU A 563 -5.25 -3.64 -9.13
N GLU A 564 -6.19 -4.43 -8.64
CA GLU A 564 -7.00 -5.33 -9.47
C GLU A 564 -8.14 -4.59 -10.19
N SER A 565 -8.52 -3.41 -9.70
CA SER A 565 -9.64 -2.61 -10.21
C SER A 565 -9.25 -1.52 -11.19
N LEU A 566 -7.97 -1.47 -11.58
CA LEU A 566 -7.46 -0.44 -12.48
C LEU A 566 -8.29 -0.36 -13.77
N LEU A 567 -8.74 0.85 -14.09
CA LEU A 567 -9.34 1.20 -15.37
C LEU A 567 -8.48 2.23 -16.08
N ILE A 568 -8.36 2.10 -17.39
CA ILE A 568 -7.80 3.11 -18.29
C ILE A 568 -8.94 3.64 -19.16
N ILE A 569 -8.98 4.95 -19.32
CA ILE A 569 -9.84 5.62 -20.29
C ILE A 569 -8.93 6.15 -21.38
N ASP A 570 -9.19 5.77 -22.64
CA ASP A 570 -8.41 6.18 -23.77
C ASP A 570 -8.96 7.46 -24.45
N GLU A 571 -8.27 7.91 -25.50
CA GLU A 571 -8.63 9.13 -26.26
C GLU A 571 -9.99 9.06 -26.95
N SER A 572 -10.49 7.87 -27.22
CA SER A 572 -11.82 7.64 -27.79
C SER A 572 -12.92 7.63 -26.73
N GLY A 573 -12.56 7.71 -25.43
CA GLY A 573 -13.48 7.54 -24.30
C GLY A 573 -13.77 6.07 -23.94
N GLN A 574 -13.10 5.12 -24.59
CA GLN A 574 -13.26 3.71 -24.29
C GLN A 574 -12.59 3.38 -22.96
N THR A 575 -13.30 2.62 -22.13
CA THR A 575 -12.81 2.17 -20.84
C THR A 575 -12.23 0.75 -20.95
N TRP A 576 -11.03 0.59 -20.43
CA TRP A 576 -10.29 -0.67 -20.37
C TRP A 576 -10.12 -1.11 -18.93
N GLN A 577 -10.45 -2.35 -18.62
CA GLN A 577 -10.28 -2.93 -17.29
C GLN A 577 -9.10 -3.89 -17.25
N ARG A 578 -8.29 -3.79 -16.19
CA ARG A 578 -7.23 -4.77 -15.93
C ARG A 578 -7.82 -6.13 -15.54
N ARG A 579 -7.30 -7.20 -16.13
CA ARG A 579 -7.61 -8.60 -15.78
C ARG A 579 -6.30 -9.40 -15.78
N GLY A 580 -5.74 -9.58 -14.60
CA GLY A 580 -4.39 -10.13 -14.44
C GLY A 580 -3.35 -9.22 -15.12
N ALA A 581 -2.58 -9.75 -16.06
CA ALA A 581 -1.56 -9.00 -16.81
C ALA A 581 -2.12 -8.27 -18.06
N MET A 582 -3.40 -8.44 -18.39
CA MET A 582 -3.99 -7.95 -19.64
C MET A 582 -5.04 -6.87 -19.40
N TRP A 583 -5.22 -6.00 -20.41
CA TRP A 583 -6.30 -5.04 -20.48
C TRP A 583 -7.41 -5.57 -21.38
N ARG A 584 -8.66 -5.46 -20.94
CA ARG A 584 -9.84 -5.81 -21.73
C ARG A 584 -10.79 -4.63 -21.78
N VAL A 585 -11.41 -4.42 -22.92
CA VAL A 585 -12.47 -3.43 -23.07
C VAL A 585 -13.58 -3.76 -22.08
N LEU A 586 -13.92 -2.79 -21.27
CA LEU A 586 -15.10 -2.85 -20.44
C LEU A 586 -16.29 -2.46 -21.30
N THR A 587 -17.08 -3.45 -21.71
CA THR A 587 -18.35 -3.22 -22.41
C THR A 587 -19.39 -2.67 -21.42
N ALA A 588 -19.13 -1.44 -20.95
CA ALA A 588 -20.05 -0.71 -20.10
C ALA A 588 -20.60 0.45 -20.91
N GLU A 589 -21.89 0.53 -21.02
CA GLU A 589 -22.63 1.67 -21.57
C GLU A 589 -22.62 2.84 -20.57
N VAL A 590 -21.48 3.14 -19.98
CA VAL A 590 -21.29 4.24 -19.03
C VAL A 590 -20.13 5.12 -19.49
N THR A 591 -20.34 6.42 -19.45
CA THR A 591 -19.31 7.43 -19.67
C THR A 591 -18.92 8.07 -18.35
N ASP A 592 -17.79 8.78 -18.31
CA ASP A 592 -17.26 9.44 -17.11
C ASP A 592 -17.21 8.53 -15.87
N PRO A 593 -16.57 7.34 -15.96
CA PRO A 593 -16.55 6.41 -14.84
C PRO A 593 -15.76 6.99 -13.66
N SER A 594 -16.24 6.74 -12.45
CA SER A 594 -15.59 7.05 -11.19
C SER A 594 -15.81 5.92 -10.19
N PHE A 595 -14.98 5.91 -9.14
CA PHE A 595 -15.19 5.01 -8.01
C PHE A 595 -15.52 5.84 -6.76
N PRO A 596 -16.60 5.50 -6.03
CA PRO A 596 -16.92 6.15 -4.77
C PRO A 596 -15.86 5.82 -3.71
N LEU A 597 -15.69 6.74 -2.75
CA LEU A 597 -14.99 6.43 -1.49
C LEU A 597 -15.94 5.68 -0.56
N PRO A 598 -15.45 4.69 0.22
CA PRO A 598 -16.25 3.92 1.17
C PRO A 598 -16.73 4.74 2.36
#